data_fe2c0d5c2c7a553960bc8779348ac682
#
_entry.id   fe2c0d5c2c7a553960bc8779348ac682
#
_cell.length_a   1.000
_cell.length_b   1.000
_cell.length_c   1.000
_cell.angle_alpha   90.00
_cell.angle_beta   90.00
_cell.angle_gamma   90.00
#
_symmetry.space_group_name_H-M   'P 1'
#
loop_
_entity.id
_entity.type
_entity.pdbx_description
1 polymer ?
#
loop_
_entity_poly.entity_id
_entity_poly.type
_entity_poly.pdbx_seq_one_letter_code
_entity_poly.pdbx_strand_id
1 'polypeptide(L)'
;MYLQKINLKKKYALVTGAGKGLGRACSIALAEAGAIVIALSRTQSDLNKLEKDIKKVKGKIIKITCDVMDYEDLKKKLEKIKIIDILVNNAGTNIPEPFERVQQKSMNYLIDLNLKAAFNVAQLVVKKMLKNKKRPGSIINMSSQLGHVGCEGRNVYNMTKFGIEGLTKGMGVELAKKNIRGNTGAPTFVETPMVKKFFKNKKFKKSALGKIPMGKAATESDVATTVCFLASTASS
;
A
#
# COMPACT_ATOMS: atom_id res chain seq x y z
N MET A 1 5.92 26.98 -14.89
CA MET A 1 4.97 26.80 -13.79
C MET A 1 5.62 25.79 -12.81
N TYR A 2 5.93 26.21 -11.60
CA TYR A 2 6.70 25.39 -10.64
C TYR A 2 5.83 24.36 -9.91
N LEU A 3 4.54 24.64 -9.73
CA LEU A 3 3.61 23.72 -9.09
C LEU A 3 2.90 22.86 -10.16
N GLN A 4 3.27 21.60 -10.24
CA GLN A 4 2.57 20.63 -11.06
C GLN A 4 1.31 20.15 -10.33
N LYS A 5 0.17 20.16 -11.02
CA LYS A 5 -1.05 19.56 -10.47
C LYS A 5 -0.90 18.04 -10.42
N ILE A 6 -1.36 17.44 -9.33
CA ILE A 6 -1.52 15.99 -9.24
C ILE A 6 -2.55 15.57 -10.29
N ASN A 7 -2.08 14.99 -11.38
CA ASN A 7 -2.92 14.53 -12.49
C ASN A 7 -2.47 13.13 -12.92
N LEU A 8 -3.36 12.17 -12.75
CA LEU A 8 -3.11 10.77 -13.07
C LEU A 8 -3.97 10.26 -14.24
N LYS A 9 -4.51 11.18 -15.07
CA LYS A 9 -5.28 10.81 -16.25
C LYS A 9 -4.48 9.86 -17.15
N LYS A 10 -5.15 8.81 -17.66
CA LYS A 10 -4.56 7.76 -18.50
C LYS A 10 -3.48 6.91 -17.81
N LYS A 11 -3.31 6.99 -16.47
CA LYS A 11 -2.45 6.12 -15.68
C LYS A 11 -3.25 4.94 -15.13
N TYR A 12 -2.62 3.78 -15.06
CA TYR A 12 -3.17 2.55 -14.50
C TYR A 12 -2.49 2.29 -13.15
N ALA A 13 -3.28 2.30 -12.06
CA ALA A 13 -2.79 2.17 -10.70
C ALA A 13 -3.27 0.85 -10.07
N LEU A 14 -2.34 -0.09 -9.86
CA LEU A 14 -2.60 -1.31 -9.10
C LEU A 14 -2.49 -1.01 -7.61
N VAL A 15 -3.56 -1.34 -6.87
CA VAL A 15 -3.59 -1.23 -5.41
C VAL A 15 -3.88 -2.61 -4.81
N THR A 16 -2.97 -3.13 -3.99
CA THR A 16 -3.18 -4.37 -3.25
C THR A 16 -3.85 -4.10 -1.90
N GLY A 17 -4.69 -5.03 -1.44
CA GLY A 17 -5.50 -4.79 -0.23
C GLY A 17 -6.50 -3.65 -0.40
N ALA A 18 -6.97 -3.41 -1.63
CA ALA A 18 -7.81 -2.26 -2.00
C ALA A 18 -9.22 -2.27 -1.37
N GLY A 19 -9.66 -3.37 -0.76
CA GLY A 19 -11.05 -3.50 -0.31
C GLY A 19 -11.41 -2.70 0.95
N LYS A 20 -10.45 -2.39 1.82
CA LYS A 20 -10.68 -1.76 3.13
C LYS A 20 -9.55 -0.81 3.53
N GLY A 21 -9.82 0.06 4.51
CA GLY A 21 -8.81 0.91 5.15
C GLY A 21 -8.01 1.74 4.15
N LEU A 22 -6.71 1.84 4.38
CA LEU A 22 -5.81 2.66 3.55
C LEU A 22 -5.82 2.28 2.07
N GLY A 23 -5.84 0.97 1.75
CA GLY A 23 -5.90 0.55 0.35
C GLY A 23 -7.15 1.04 -0.36
N ARG A 24 -8.31 1.07 0.33
CA ARG A 24 -9.55 1.62 -0.20
C ARG A 24 -9.46 3.13 -0.37
N ALA A 25 -8.97 3.84 0.63
CA ALA A 25 -8.81 5.30 0.57
C ALA A 25 -7.86 5.73 -0.57
N CYS A 26 -6.70 5.08 -0.68
CA CYS A 26 -5.76 5.30 -1.78
C CYS A 26 -6.40 5.02 -3.15
N SER A 27 -7.21 3.96 -3.25
CA SER A 27 -7.91 3.62 -4.52
C SER A 27 -8.89 4.72 -4.94
N ILE A 28 -9.65 5.28 -4.00
CA ILE A 28 -10.60 6.36 -4.27
C ILE A 28 -9.84 7.63 -4.68
N ALA A 29 -8.81 8.03 -3.92
CA ALA A 29 -8.03 9.24 -4.21
C ALA A 29 -7.30 9.16 -5.56
N LEU A 30 -6.73 8.00 -5.90
CA LEU A 30 -6.11 7.78 -7.22
C LEU A 30 -7.14 7.89 -8.35
N ALA A 31 -8.36 7.39 -8.14
CA ALA A 31 -9.45 7.52 -9.10
C ALA A 31 -9.91 8.98 -9.26
N GLU A 32 -10.04 9.74 -8.16
CA GLU A 32 -10.31 11.19 -8.16
C GLU A 32 -9.24 11.97 -8.94
N ALA A 33 -7.97 11.59 -8.78
CA ALA A 33 -6.86 12.16 -9.55
C ALA A 33 -6.85 11.74 -11.03
N GLY A 34 -7.79 10.87 -11.46
CA GLY A 34 -8.01 10.47 -12.85
C GLY A 34 -7.38 9.15 -13.26
N ALA A 35 -6.78 8.38 -12.34
CA ALA A 35 -6.23 7.06 -12.65
C ALA A 35 -7.34 6.02 -12.90
N ILE A 36 -7.04 5.03 -13.73
CA ILE A 36 -7.81 3.79 -13.82
C ILE A 36 -7.28 2.86 -12.74
N VAL A 37 -8.08 2.61 -11.70
CA VAL A 37 -7.66 1.81 -10.55
C VAL A 37 -7.83 0.32 -10.85
N ILE A 38 -6.77 -0.45 -10.68
CA ILE A 38 -6.77 -1.91 -10.66
C ILE A 38 -6.80 -2.32 -9.19
N ALA A 39 -7.98 -2.63 -8.68
CA ALA A 39 -8.19 -2.93 -7.27
C ALA A 39 -8.08 -4.43 -7.03
N LEU A 40 -7.08 -4.85 -6.24
CA LEU A 40 -6.84 -6.23 -5.88
C LEU A 40 -7.16 -6.47 -4.40
N SER A 41 -8.02 -7.45 -4.13
CA SER A 41 -8.41 -7.87 -2.77
C SER A 41 -8.90 -9.31 -2.78
N ARG A 42 -8.85 -9.97 -1.62
CA ARG A 42 -9.37 -11.34 -1.45
C ARG A 42 -10.89 -11.42 -1.46
N THR A 43 -11.58 -10.31 -1.17
CA THR A 43 -13.02 -10.29 -0.92
C THR A 43 -13.75 -9.53 -2.03
N GLN A 44 -14.51 -10.24 -2.85
CA GLN A 44 -15.27 -9.65 -3.96
C GLN A 44 -16.30 -8.61 -3.48
N SER A 45 -16.97 -8.86 -2.34
CA SER A 45 -17.98 -7.92 -1.82
C SER A 45 -17.35 -6.57 -1.42
N ASP A 46 -16.10 -6.56 -0.92
CA ASP A 46 -15.39 -5.32 -0.61
C ASP A 46 -15.00 -4.55 -1.88
N LEU A 47 -14.62 -5.27 -2.95
CA LEU A 47 -14.35 -4.66 -4.26
C LEU A 47 -15.62 -4.08 -4.88
N ASN A 48 -16.77 -4.72 -4.69
CA ASN A 48 -18.06 -4.19 -5.17
C ASN A 48 -18.47 -2.91 -4.43
N LYS A 49 -18.17 -2.82 -3.13
CA LYS A 49 -18.37 -1.58 -2.36
C LYS A 49 -17.43 -0.47 -2.85
N LEU A 50 -16.15 -0.79 -3.04
CA LEU A 50 -15.16 0.16 -3.57
C LEU A 50 -15.57 0.67 -4.96
N GLU A 51 -16.09 -0.19 -5.84
CA GLU A 51 -16.58 0.22 -7.15
C GLU A 51 -17.67 1.28 -7.05
N LYS A 52 -18.63 1.11 -6.11
CA LYS A 52 -19.68 2.11 -5.88
C LYS A 52 -19.09 3.46 -5.48
N ASP A 53 -18.05 3.46 -4.64
CA ASP A 53 -17.43 4.71 -4.21
C ASP A 53 -16.60 5.37 -5.31
N ILE A 54 -15.86 4.57 -6.09
CA ILE A 54 -15.10 5.09 -7.25
C ILE A 54 -16.07 5.66 -8.32
N LYS A 55 -17.25 5.07 -8.51
CA LYS A 55 -18.27 5.63 -9.40
C LYS A 55 -18.80 6.99 -8.94
N LYS A 56 -18.92 7.25 -7.62
CA LYS A 56 -19.33 8.57 -7.08
C LYS A 56 -18.38 9.69 -7.49
N VAL A 57 -17.09 9.38 -7.60
CA VAL A 57 -16.06 10.32 -8.06
C VAL A 57 -15.84 10.27 -9.58
N LYS A 58 -16.73 9.65 -10.33
CA LYS A 58 -16.66 9.46 -11.79
C LYS A 58 -15.36 8.74 -12.25
N GLY A 59 -14.74 7.95 -11.36
CA GLY A 59 -13.53 7.19 -11.61
C GLY A 59 -13.78 5.87 -12.36
N LYS A 60 -12.69 5.22 -12.76
CA LYS A 60 -12.70 3.92 -13.43
C LYS A 60 -11.98 2.88 -12.58
N ILE A 61 -12.52 1.64 -12.54
CA ILE A 61 -11.98 0.54 -11.77
C ILE A 61 -11.99 -0.77 -12.56
N ILE A 62 -10.93 -1.56 -12.37
CA ILE A 62 -10.81 -2.97 -12.77
C ILE A 62 -10.68 -3.77 -11.46
N LYS A 63 -11.56 -4.71 -11.22
CA LYS A 63 -11.57 -5.53 -9.99
C LYS A 63 -10.83 -6.84 -10.20
N ILE A 64 -9.94 -7.21 -9.28
CA ILE A 64 -9.23 -8.49 -9.26
C ILE A 64 -9.41 -9.12 -7.88
N THR A 65 -10.19 -10.20 -7.81
CA THR A 65 -10.27 -11.01 -6.59
C THR A 65 -9.13 -12.01 -6.59
N CYS A 66 -8.17 -11.82 -5.64
CA CYS A 66 -6.96 -12.63 -5.55
C CYS A 66 -6.36 -12.53 -4.14
N ASP A 67 -5.76 -13.60 -3.63
CA ASP A 67 -4.84 -13.53 -2.51
C ASP A 67 -3.43 -13.22 -3.04
N VAL A 68 -2.79 -12.18 -2.52
CA VAL A 68 -1.42 -11.80 -2.90
C VAL A 68 -0.38 -12.86 -2.50
N MET A 69 -0.72 -13.77 -1.59
CA MET A 69 0.12 -14.88 -1.17
C MET A 69 0.07 -16.06 -2.16
N ASP A 70 -0.98 -16.17 -2.98
CA ASP A 70 -1.06 -17.13 -4.06
C ASP A 70 -0.34 -16.58 -5.31
N TYR A 71 0.93 -16.92 -5.44
CA TYR A 71 1.79 -16.41 -6.50
C TYR A 71 1.31 -16.79 -7.91
N GLU A 72 0.85 -18.02 -8.11
CA GLU A 72 0.45 -18.48 -9.45
C GLU A 72 -0.87 -17.85 -9.90
N ASP A 73 -1.88 -17.76 -9.00
CA ASP A 73 -3.12 -17.06 -9.30
C ASP A 73 -2.89 -15.56 -9.54
N LEU A 74 -2.05 -14.94 -8.70
CA LEU A 74 -1.65 -13.53 -8.86
C LEU A 74 -0.99 -13.29 -10.22
N LYS A 75 -0.01 -14.10 -10.60
CA LYS A 75 0.71 -14.02 -11.87
C LYS A 75 -0.25 -14.15 -13.05
N LYS A 76 -1.09 -15.20 -13.05
CA LYS A 76 -2.10 -15.45 -14.09
C LYS A 76 -3.08 -14.27 -14.25
N LYS A 77 -3.51 -13.67 -13.13
CA LYS A 77 -4.44 -12.54 -13.16
C LYS A 77 -3.77 -11.26 -13.62
N LEU A 78 -2.55 -11.00 -13.17
CA LEU A 78 -1.79 -9.83 -13.62
C LEU A 78 -1.37 -9.94 -15.10
N GLU A 79 -1.15 -11.12 -15.64
CA GLU A 79 -0.85 -11.31 -17.08
C GLU A 79 -1.93 -10.71 -17.98
N LYS A 80 -3.20 -10.78 -17.57
CA LYS A 80 -4.33 -10.21 -18.31
C LYS A 80 -4.37 -8.68 -18.31
N ILE A 81 -3.63 -8.04 -17.42
CA ILE A 81 -3.53 -6.58 -17.35
C ILE A 81 -2.44 -6.11 -18.31
N LYS A 82 -2.80 -5.29 -19.29
CA LYS A 82 -1.87 -4.83 -20.32
C LYS A 82 -0.84 -3.82 -19.80
N ILE A 83 -1.27 -2.86 -18.97
CA ILE A 83 -0.46 -1.71 -18.53
C ILE A 83 -0.64 -1.52 -17.03
N ILE A 84 0.46 -1.27 -16.32
CA ILE A 84 0.48 -0.78 -14.94
C ILE A 84 1.55 0.31 -14.88
N ASP A 85 1.17 1.53 -14.49
CA ASP A 85 2.06 2.68 -14.32
C ASP A 85 2.41 2.93 -12.86
N ILE A 86 1.47 2.60 -11.96
CA ILE A 86 1.55 2.88 -10.53
C ILE A 86 1.26 1.59 -9.78
N LEU A 87 2.09 1.30 -8.77
CA LEU A 87 1.82 0.26 -7.78
C LEU A 87 1.71 0.88 -6.40
N VAL A 88 0.58 0.65 -5.71
CA VAL A 88 0.44 0.85 -4.27
C VAL A 88 0.41 -0.52 -3.61
N ASN A 89 1.54 -0.94 -3.09
CA ASN A 89 1.75 -2.23 -2.47
C ASN A 89 1.38 -2.16 -0.99
N ASN A 90 0.07 -2.29 -0.71
CA ASN A 90 -0.51 -1.99 0.59
C ASN A 90 -1.00 -3.23 1.36
N ALA A 91 -1.23 -4.37 0.71
CA ALA A 91 -1.67 -5.57 1.40
C ALA A 91 -0.73 -5.94 2.55
N GLY A 92 -1.28 -6.12 3.74
CA GLY A 92 -0.50 -6.44 4.92
C GLY A 92 -1.36 -6.49 6.17
N THR A 93 -0.80 -7.02 7.25
CA THR A 93 -1.46 -7.11 8.56
C THR A 93 -0.44 -7.05 9.69
N ASN A 94 -0.93 -7.00 10.91
CA ASN A 94 -0.13 -7.02 12.12
C ASN A 94 -0.78 -7.95 13.14
N ILE A 95 0.03 -8.82 13.75
CA ILE A 95 -0.36 -9.71 14.84
C ILE A 95 0.54 -9.36 16.03
N PRO A 96 0.00 -8.70 17.06
CA PRO A 96 0.76 -8.34 18.25
C PRO A 96 1.00 -9.56 19.13
N GLU A 97 2.26 -9.85 19.44
CA GLU A 97 2.65 -10.90 20.37
C GLU A 97 3.90 -10.46 21.13
N PRO A 98 4.01 -10.72 22.47
CA PRO A 98 5.26 -10.56 23.21
C PRO A 98 6.37 -11.40 22.58
N PHE A 99 7.62 -10.91 22.62
CA PHE A 99 8.73 -11.53 21.89
C PHE A 99 8.89 -13.02 22.22
N GLU A 100 8.85 -13.36 23.50
CA GLU A 100 9.05 -14.73 24.01
C GLU A 100 7.86 -15.67 23.71
N ARG A 101 6.72 -15.11 23.22
CA ARG A 101 5.48 -15.87 22.93
C ARG A 101 5.09 -15.84 21.45
N VAL A 102 5.95 -15.28 20.59
CA VAL A 102 5.70 -15.24 19.16
C VAL A 102 5.51 -16.66 18.62
N GLN A 103 4.34 -16.92 18.06
CA GLN A 103 4.04 -18.20 17.43
C GLN A 103 4.71 -18.29 16.04
N GLN A 104 5.35 -19.42 15.73
CA GLN A 104 5.96 -19.66 14.42
C GLN A 104 4.96 -19.43 13.27
N LYS A 105 3.69 -19.84 13.46
CA LYS A 105 2.61 -19.63 12.50
C LYS A 105 2.37 -18.15 12.24
N SER A 106 2.34 -17.32 13.29
CA SER A 106 2.15 -15.87 13.18
C SER A 106 3.36 -15.23 12.48
N MET A 107 4.57 -15.63 12.83
CA MET A 107 5.79 -15.14 12.23
C MET A 107 5.82 -15.44 10.73
N ASN A 108 5.64 -16.70 10.35
CA ASN A 108 5.63 -17.11 8.95
C ASN A 108 4.56 -16.38 8.14
N TYR A 109 3.34 -16.28 8.68
CA TYR A 109 2.24 -15.57 8.01
C TYR A 109 2.54 -14.07 7.79
N LEU A 110 3.13 -13.39 8.79
CA LEU A 110 3.49 -11.99 8.65
C LEU A 110 4.63 -11.78 7.63
N ILE A 111 5.63 -12.65 7.62
CA ILE A 111 6.73 -12.61 6.64
C ILE A 111 6.17 -12.87 5.24
N ASP A 112 5.36 -13.90 5.07
CA ASP A 112 4.80 -14.26 3.78
C ASP A 112 3.90 -13.16 3.21
N LEU A 113 3.01 -12.59 4.05
CA LEU A 113 2.09 -11.55 3.59
C LEU A 113 2.74 -10.17 3.44
N ASN A 114 3.46 -9.70 4.47
CA ASN A 114 3.94 -8.32 4.49
C ASN A 114 5.22 -8.10 3.68
N LEU A 115 6.02 -9.15 3.49
CA LEU A 115 7.34 -9.02 2.84
C LEU A 115 7.42 -9.83 1.54
N LYS A 116 7.24 -11.15 1.60
CA LYS A 116 7.39 -12.02 0.42
C LYS A 116 6.33 -11.73 -0.65
N ALA A 117 5.06 -11.62 -0.27
CA ALA A 117 4.00 -11.26 -1.20
C ALA A 117 4.20 -9.84 -1.77
N ALA A 118 4.64 -8.88 -0.95
CA ALA A 118 4.96 -7.54 -1.41
C ALA A 118 6.09 -7.54 -2.46
N PHE A 119 7.15 -8.31 -2.24
CA PHE A 119 8.23 -8.50 -3.22
C PHE A 119 7.70 -9.11 -4.51
N ASN A 120 6.91 -10.18 -4.43
CA ASN A 120 6.36 -10.89 -5.59
C ASN A 120 5.48 -9.98 -6.45
N VAL A 121 4.57 -9.21 -5.81
CA VAL A 121 3.73 -8.22 -6.51
C VAL A 121 4.61 -7.18 -7.21
N ALA A 122 5.59 -6.61 -6.50
CA ALA A 122 6.49 -5.60 -7.07
C ALA A 122 7.26 -6.16 -8.27
N GLN A 123 7.81 -7.39 -8.18
CA GLN A 123 8.55 -8.03 -9.26
C GLN A 123 7.67 -8.25 -10.50
N LEU A 124 6.45 -8.75 -10.33
CA LEU A 124 5.52 -8.96 -11.45
C LEU A 124 5.15 -7.64 -12.11
N VAL A 125 4.92 -6.59 -11.32
CA VAL A 125 4.61 -5.25 -11.83
C VAL A 125 5.81 -4.63 -12.54
N VAL A 126 7.01 -4.71 -11.97
CA VAL A 126 8.24 -4.20 -12.61
C VAL A 126 8.47 -4.87 -13.96
N LYS A 127 8.30 -6.20 -14.06
CA LYS A 127 8.39 -6.90 -15.36
C LYS A 127 7.43 -6.33 -16.41
N LYS A 128 6.24 -5.87 -16.01
CA LYS A 128 5.30 -5.19 -16.91
C LYS A 128 5.69 -3.76 -17.23
N MET A 129 6.14 -2.99 -16.26
CA MET A 129 6.62 -1.62 -16.47
C MET A 129 7.79 -1.59 -17.46
N LEU A 130 8.72 -2.53 -17.34
CA LEU A 130 9.88 -2.65 -18.23
C LEU A 130 9.51 -2.98 -19.70
N LYS A 131 8.39 -3.66 -19.93
CA LYS A 131 7.86 -3.88 -21.30
C LYS A 131 7.34 -2.58 -21.95
N ASN A 132 6.96 -1.59 -21.13
CA ASN A 132 6.40 -0.31 -21.57
C ASN A 132 7.39 0.84 -21.36
N LYS A 133 8.61 0.73 -21.89
CA LYS A 133 9.76 1.64 -21.67
C LYS A 133 9.46 3.15 -21.83
N LYS A 134 8.44 3.52 -22.59
CA LYS A 134 8.02 4.92 -22.81
C LYS A 134 7.17 5.51 -21.68
N ARG A 135 6.80 4.71 -20.66
CA ARG A 135 5.93 5.14 -19.58
C ARG A 135 6.69 5.11 -18.25
N PRO A 136 6.84 6.26 -17.56
CA PRO A 136 7.47 6.27 -16.23
C PRO A 136 6.63 5.48 -15.25
N GLY A 137 7.30 4.73 -14.36
CA GLY A 137 6.67 3.95 -13.31
C GLY A 137 6.80 4.62 -11.94
N SER A 138 5.84 4.36 -11.05
CA SER A 138 5.94 4.71 -9.64
C SER A 138 5.47 3.56 -8.76
N ILE A 139 6.30 3.15 -7.81
CA ILE A 139 6.02 2.10 -6.84
C ILE A 139 5.99 2.73 -5.45
N ILE A 140 4.89 2.57 -4.73
CA ILE A 140 4.70 3.03 -3.36
C ILE A 140 4.45 1.80 -2.50
N ASN A 141 5.43 1.43 -1.68
CA ASN A 141 5.30 0.36 -0.71
C ASN A 141 4.78 0.92 0.62
N MET A 142 3.66 0.38 1.13
CA MET A 142 3.13 0.80 2.42
C MET A 142 3.94 0.18 3.54
N SER A 143 4.82 0.98 4.10
CA SER A 143 5.60 0.68 5.29
C SER A 143 4.82 1.05 6.56
N SER A 144 5.50 1.49 7.57
CA SER A 144 4.99 2.01 8.83
C SER A 144 6.10 2.82 9.49
N GLN A 145 5.78 3.71 10.44
CA GLN A 145 6.81 4.23 11.35
C GLN A 145 7.62 3.09 11.98
N LEU A 146 7.00 1.92 12.15
CA LEU A 146 7.68 0.72 12.68
C LEU A 146 8.63 0.04 11.69
N GLY A 147 8.86 0.63 10.54
CA GLY A 147 10.00 0.36 9.64
C GLY A 147 11.24 1.21 9.98
N HIS A 148 11.15 2.12 10.97
CA HIS A 148 12.22 3.04 11.37
C HIS A 148 12.50 3.01 12.88
N VAL A 149 11.50 2.60 13.70
CA VAL A 149 11.61 2.53 15.16
C VAL A 149 11.04 1.23 15.69
N GLY A 150 11.46 0.82 16.90
CA GLY A 150 10.94 -0.36 17.60
C GLY A 150 9.61 -0.08 18.30
N CYS A 151 8.86 -1.17 18.56
CA CYS A 151 7.66 -1.13 19.38
C CYS A 151 7.46 -2.47 20.07
N GLU A 152 7.16 -2.42 21.36
CA GLU A 152 6.85 -3.60 22.17
C GLU A 152 5.70 -4.43 21.57
N GLY A 153 5.83 -5.75 21.60
CA GLY A 153 4.84 -6.69 21.06
C GLY A 153 4.65 -6.63 19.55
N ARG A 154 5.61 -6.05 18.79
CA ARG A 154 5.52 -5.87 17.34
C ARG A 154 6.76 -6.37 16.59
N ASN A 155 7.57 -7.22 17.21
CA ASN A 155 8.89 -7.59 16.68
C ASN A 155 8.85 -8.12 15.24
N VAL A 156 7.98 -9.07 14.94
CA VAL A 156 7.84 -9.62 13.59
C VAL A 156 7.32 -8.55 12.61
N TYR A 157 6.35 -7.75 13.04
CA TYR A 157 5.85 -6.66 12.21
C TYR A 157 6.94 -5.62 11.93
N ASN A 158 7.71 -5.21 12.95
CA ASN A 158 8.87 -4.33 12.79
C ASN A 158 9.84 -4.93 11.74
N MET A 159 10.25 -6.19 11.92
CA MET A 159 11.14 -6.89 10.99
C MET A 159 10.62 -6.82 9.55
N THR A 160 9.32 -7.08 9.33
CA THR A 160 8.75 -7.01 7.98
C THR A 160 8.74 -5.59 7.43
N LYS A 161 8.50 -4.56 8.24
CA LYS A 161 8.47 -3.16 7.78
C LYS A 161 9.86 -2.58 7.55
N PHE A 162 10.86 -2.94 8.35
CA PHE A 162 12.28 -2.68 8.03
C PHE A 162 12.70 -3.36 6.71
N GLY A 163 12.24 -4.60 6.48
CA GLY A 163 12.47 -5.29 5.21
C GLY A 163 11.86 -4.57 4.01
N ILE A 164 10.66 -3.97 4.15
CA ILE A 164 10.04 -3.15 3.11
C ILE A 164 10.84 -1.87 2.83
N GLU A 165 11.39 -1.22 3.85
CA GLU A 165 12.29 -0.06 3.67
C GLU A 165 13.54 -0.45 2.89
N GLY A 166 14.18 -1.57 3.27
CA GLY A 166 15.35 -2.11 2.56
C GLY A 166 15.03 -2.47 1.10
N LEU A 167 13.95 -3.20 0.86
CA LEU A 167 13.46 -3.52 -0.48
C LEU A 167 13.27 -2.27 -1.34
N THR A 168 12.63 -1.24 -0.77
CA THR A 168 12.31 -0.01 -1.52
C THR A 168 13.59 0.76 -1.89
N LYS A 169 14.56 0.83 -0.99
CA LYS A 169 15.87 1.45 -1.27
C LYS A 169 16.61 0.72 -2.39
N GLY A 170 16.68 -0.62 -2.33
CA GLY A 170 17.28 -1.43 -3.40
C GLY A 170 16.61 -1.21 -4.74
N MET A 171 15.28 -1.26 -4.78
CA MET A 171 14.49 -0.98 -5.98
C MET A 171 14.73 0.44 -6.52
N GLY A 172 14.80 1.45 -5.64
CA GLY A 172 15.06 2.84 -6.02
C GLY A 172 16.37 2.99 -6.78
N VAL A 173 17.44 2.38 -6.29
CA VAL A 173 18.76 2.40 -6.94
C VAL A 173 18.75 1.62 -8.27
N GLU A 174 18.22 0.41 -8.27
CA GLU A 174 18.28 -0.48 -9.44
C GLU A 174 17.38 0.00 -10.60
N LEU A 175 16.21 0.57 -10.28
CA LEU A 175 15.19 0.90 -11.28
C LEU A 175 15.23 2.37 -11.74
N ALA A 176 16.03 3.24 -11.10
CA ALA A 176 16.14 4.65 -11.45
C ALA A 176 16.46 4.88 -12.93
N LYS A 177 17.49 4.19 -13.46
CA LYS A 177 17.88 4.28 -14.88
C LYS A 177 16.81 3.76 -15.86
N LYS A 178 15.77 3.08 -15.33
CA LYS A 178 14.64 2.54 -16.07
C LYS A 178 13.40 3.43 -15.97
N ASN A 179 13.56 4.63 -15.38
CA ASN A 179 12.49 5.61 -15.16
C ASN A 179 11.34 5.04 -14.29
N ILE A 180 11.69 4.22 -13.29
CA ILE A 180 10.76 3.68 -12.29
C ILE A 180 11.23 4.14 -10.92
N ARG A 181 10.37 4.90 -10.23
CA ARG A 181 10.64 5.41 -8.87
C ARG A 181 10.11 4.43 -7.83
N GLY A 182 10.82 4.28 -6.72
CA GLY A 182 10.41 3.50 -5.56
C GLY A 182 10.39 4.37 -4.30
N ASN A 183 9.25 4.42 -3.62
CA ASN A 183 9.07 5.18 -2.38
C ASN A 183 8.32 4.35 -1.34
N THR A 184 8.46 4.70 -0.06
CA THR A 184 7.64 4.17 1.02
C THR A 184 6.67 5.22 1.54
N GLY A 185 5.47 4.79 1.92
CA GLY A 185 4.59 5.53 2.81
C GLY A 185 4.69 4.89 4.20
N ALA A 186 5.14 5.64 5.20
CA ALA A 186 5.40 5.13 6.55
C ALA A 186 4.48 5.76 7.61
N PRO A 187 3.15 5.54 7.55
CA PRO A 187 2.23 6.14 8.50
C PRO A 187 2.42 5.57 9.92
N THR A 188 2.06 6.39 10.91
CA THR A 188 1.83 5.95 12.29
C THR A 188 0.37 5.50 12.46
N PHE A 189 -0.30 5.86 13.54
CA PHE A 189 -1.71 5.54 13.72
C PHE A 189 -2.58 6.35 12.76
N VAL A 190 -3.37 5.63 11.95
CA VAL A 190 -4.36 6.21 11.02
C VAL A 190 -5.74 5.74 11.42
N GLU A 191 -6.74 6.61 11.41
CA GLU A 191 -8.13 6.32 11.81
C GLU A 191 -8.86 5.37 10.84
N THR A 192 -8.28 4.20 10.63
CA THR A 192 -8.88 3.11 9.88
C THR A 192 -9.91 2.35 10.70
N PRO A 193 -10.80 1.57 10.09
CA PRO A 193 -11.72 0.68 10.82
C PRO A 193 -11.01 -0.26 11.82
N MET A 194 -9.79 -0.67 11.52
CA MET A 194 -8.95 -1.49 12.41
C MET A 194 -8.54 -0.70 13.65
N VAL A 195 -7.96 0.49 13.47
CA VAL A 195 -7.46 1.33 14.58
C VAL A 195 -8.60 1.83 15.45
N LYS A 196 -9.76 2.17 14.87
CA LYS A 196 -10.96 2.56 15.61
C LYS A 196 -11.41 1.48 16.62
N LYS A 197 -11.22 0.19 16.31
CA LYS A 197 -11.49 -0.90 17.26
C LYS A 197 -10.56 -0.85 18.46
N PHE A 198 -9.25 -0.64 18.26
CA PHE A 198 -8.26 -0.52 19.35
C PHE A 198 -8.48 0.75 20.17
N PHE A 199 -8.89 1.85 19.57
CA PHE A 199 -9.15 3.14 20.23
C PHE A 199 -10.42 3.13 21.11
N LYS A 200 -11.23 2.07 21.08
CA LYS A 200 -12.30 1.85 22.09
C LYS A 200 -11.71 1.69 23.49
N ASN A 201 -10.50 1.14 23.61
CA ASN A 201 -9.76 1.13 24.88
C ASN A 201 -9.15 2.52 25.12
N LYS A 202 -9.75 3.28 26.05
CA LYS A 202 -9.33 4.67 26.38
C LYS A 202 -7.88 4.75 26.85
N LYS A 203 -7.39 3.78 27.65
CA LYS A 203 -6.01 3.74 28.15
C LYS A 203 -5.02 3.56 26.98
N PHE A 204 -5.30 2.62 26.09
CA PHE A 204 -4.50 2.41 24.88
C PHE A 204 -4.52 3.66 23.97
N LYS A 205 -5.71 4.26 23.73
CA LYS A 205 -5.84 5.48 22.93
C LYS A 205 -4.99 6.62 23.48
N LYS A 206 -5.08 6.88 24.81
CA LYS A 206 -4.29 7.94 25.48
C LYS A 206 -2.79 7.68 25.32
N SER A 207 -2.32 6.45 25.57
CA SER A 207 -0.91 6.07 25.39
C SER A 207 -0.43 6.20 23.95
N ALA A 208 -1.25 5.76 22.97
CA ALA A 208 -0.90 5.84 21.55
C ALA A 208 -0.81 7.28 21.05
N LEU A 209 -1.80 8.12 21.37
CA LEU A 209 -1.82 9.53 20.96
C LEU A 209 -0.76 10.36 21.69
N GLY A 210 -0.44 10.05 22.94
CA GLY A 210 0.61 10.74 23.70
C GLY A 210 2.03 10.55 23.12
N LYS A 211 2.23 9.54 22.25
CA LYS A 211 3.49 9.33 21.52
C LYS A 211 3.55 10.09 20.18
N ILE A 212 2.46 10.74 19.78
CA ILE A 212 2.39 11.53 18.55
C ILE A 212 2.46 13.02 18.94
N PRO A 213 3.49 13.77 18.54
CA PRO A 213 3.64 15.19 18.94
C PRO A 213 2.41 16.05 18.65
N MET A 214 1.70 15.78 17.54
CA MET A 214 0.45 16.49 17.20
C MET A 214 -0.76 16.08 18.06
N GLY A 215 -0.65 15.09 18.95
CA GLY A 215 -1.71 14.62 19.83
C GLY A 215 -2.91 13.96 19.13
N LYS A 216 -2.85 13.73 17.83
CA LYS A 216 -3.94 13.13 17.03
C LYS A 216 -3.43 12.10 16.05
N ALA A 217 -4.27 11.10 15.73
CA ALA A 217 -4.00 10.17 14.65
C ALA A 217 -4.18 10.85 13.29
N ALA A 218 -3.49 10.34 12.26
CA ALA A 218 -3.73 10.75 10.89
C ALA A 218 -5.08 10.22 10.39
N THR A 219 -5.62 10.88 9.38
CA THR A 219 -6.79 10.40 8.64
C THR A 219 -6.38 9.51 7.46
N GLU A 220 -7.32 8.73 6.92
CA GLU A 220 -7.08 7.98 5.68
C GLU A 220 -6.76 8.93 4.51
N SER A 221 -7.33 10.16 4.52
CA SER A 221 -7.08 11.19 3.51
C SER A 221 -5.63 11.68 3.51
N ASP A 222 -5.03 11.90 4.69
CA ASP A 222 -3.65 12.36 4.80
C ASP A 222 -2.68 11.40 4.09
N VAL A 223 -2.89 10.08 4.28
CA VAL A 223 -2.09 9.06 3.63
C VAL A 223 -2.40 8.95 2.14
N ALA A 224 -3.68 8.97 1.76
CA ALA A 224 -4.10 8.82 0.37
C ALA A 224 -3.63 9.99 -0.51
N THR A 225 -3.65 11.23 -0.01
CA THR A 225 -3.12 12.40 -0.71
C THR A 225 -1.60 12.29 -0.93
N THR A 226 -0.87 11.84 0.09
CA THR A 226 0.58 11.58 -0.04
C THR A 226 0.87 10.52 -1.10
N VAL A 227 0.07 9.44 -1.14
CA VAL A 227 0.18 8.41 -2.19
C VAL A 227 -0.08 8.99 -3.57
N CYS A 228 -1.07 9.87 -3.75
CA CYS A 228 -1.32 10.54 -5.02
C CYS A 228 -0.15 11.44 -5.45
N PHE A 229 0.46 12.18 -4.51
CA PHE A 229 1.68 12.94 -4.76
C PHE A 229 2.81 12.03 -5.25
N LEU A 230 3.13 10.97 -4.50
CA LEU A 230 4.19 10.02 -4.85
C LEU A 230 3.92 9.28 -6.17
N ALA A 231 2.66 9.07 -6.52
CA ALA A 231 2.25 8.44 -7.78
C ALA A 231 2.39 9.37 -8.99
N SER A 232 2.41 10.67 -8.77
CA SER A 232 2.39 11.70 -9.82
C SER A 232 3.81 12.14 -10.23
N THR A 233 3.89 12.93 -11.31
CA THR A 233 5.12 13.58 -11.74
C THR A 233 5.55 14.73 -10.82
N ALA A 234 4.71 15.15 -9.87
CA ALA A 234 5.08 16.17 -8.89
C ALA A 234 6.16 15.67 -7.89
N SER A 235 6.41 14.36 -7.86
CA SER A 235 7.45 13.71 -7.04
C SER A 235 8.57 13.09 -7.88
N SER A 236 8.76 13.59 -9.10
CA SER A 236 9.88 13.17 -9.97
C SER A 236 11.21 13.78 -9.57
#